data_92cd764352525fc138a7f750c46fbf87
#
_entry.id   92cd764352525fc138a7f750c46fbf87
#
_cell.length_a   1.000
_cell.length_b   1.000
_cell.length_c   1.000
_cell.angle_alpha   90.00
_cell.angle_beta   90.00
_cell.angle_gamma   90.00
#
_symmetry.space_group_name_H-M   'P 1'
#
loop_
_entity.id
_entity.type
_entity.pdbx_description
1 polymer ?
#
loop_
_entity_poly.entity_id
_entity_poly.type
_entity_poly.pdbx_seq_one_letter_code
_entity_poly.pdbx_strand_id
1 'polypeptide(L)'
;MRRLLVGSLLGLASTLERSVTVTTYVAAGLLRFDALGRHMAENWRHFGVTQAEPDVADGLFSWERSFYGRFMTPGERVLIVGCGGGRDLLPLLEQGYRAEGLEPVAVCAAMARERVASRGLTATVYTADIVTAVLSGRYDVVIFSWLCYSYIPLRARRVAVLHKTREHLADGGRVLIPYVLALPAPRRLPWRLAQLASRLSGADWRPEYGDVFIPRLETGSIHYEHQFQPAEIEAEAHAAGLSVAFHEHTGNGTIALTRTAPVRVA
;
A
#
# COMPACT_ATOMS: atom_id res chain seq x y z
N MET A 1 23.89 16.09 -37.70
CA MET A 1 23.08 17.18 -37.12
C MET A 1 21.86 16.68 -36.33
N ARG A 2 20.88 15.97 -36.94
CA ARG A 2 19.66 15.48 -36.22
C ARG A 2 19.96 14.59 -34.98
N ARG A 3 20.94 13.65 -35.05
CA ARG A 3 21.30 12.80 -33.89
C ARG A 3 21.89 13.58 -32.72
N LEU A 4 22.68 14.61 -32.97
CA LEU A 4 23.23 15.48 -31.92
C LEU A 4 22.13 16.32 -31.25
N LEU A 5 21.21 16.85 -32.03
CA LEU A 5 20.03 17.59 -31.53
C LEU A 5 19.15 16.71 -30.63
N VAL A 6 18.84 15.49 -31.07
CA VAL A 6 18.08 14.53 -30.27
C VAL A 6 18.83 14.18 -28.97
N GLY A 7 20.14 13.93 -29.03
CA GLY A 7 20.96 13.66 -27.84
C GLY A 7 20.94 14.83 -26.85
N SER A 8 21.04 16.05 -27.32
CA SER A 8 20.97 17.24 -26.47
C SER A 8 19.60 17.41 -25.82
N LEU A 9 18.51 17.19 -26.56
CA LEU A 9 17.14 17.25 -26.02
C LEU A 9 16.90 16.16 -24.96
N LEU A 10 17.37 14.94 -25.19
CA LEU A 10 17.27 13.86 -24.20
C LEU A 10 18.09 14.16 -22.95
N GLY A 11 19.28 14.76 -23.10
CA GLY A 11 20.09 15.22 -21.98
C GLY A 11 19.39 16.31 -21.14
N LEU A 12 18.75 17.27 -21.81
CA LEU A 12 17.94 18.31 -21.15
C LEU A 12 16.75 17.69 -20.42
N ALA A 13 16.01 16.78 -21.07
CA ALA A 13 14.87 16.11 -20.45
C ALA A 13 15.28 15.34 -19.19
N SER A 14 16.40 14.58 -19.26
CA SER A 14 16.95 13.87 -18.08
C SER A 14 17.36 14.81 -16.95
N THR A 15 17.89 15.99 -17.27
CA THR A 15 18.26 16.99 -16.26
C THR A 15 17.02 17.58 -15.60
N LEU A 16 15.99 17.89 -16.37
CA LEU A 16 14.71 18.38 -15.86
C LEU A 16 14.02 17.34 -14.95
N GLU A 17 14.00 16.08 -15.37
CA GLU A 17 13.45 14.99 -14.57
C GLU A 17 14.15 14.84 -13.21
N ARG A 18 15.50 14.89 -13.21
CA ARG A 18 16.28 14.89 -11.96
C ARG A 18 15.95 16.10 -11.07
N SER A 19 15.80 17.28 -11.67
CA SER A 19 15.45 18.48 -10.93
C SER A 19 14.06 18.36 -10.30
N VAL A 20 13.07 17.89 -11.04
CA VAL A 20 11.71 17.62 -10.53
C VAL A 20 11.76 16.63 -9.38
N THR A 21 12.50 15.52 -9.54
CA THR A 21 12.67 14.53 -8.48
C THR A 21 13.24 15.16 -7.21
N VAL A 22 14.37 15.86 -7.29
CA VAL A 22 15.02 16.51 -6.14
C VAL A 22 14.09 17.51 -5.47
N THR A 23 13.43 18.36 -6.25
CA THR A 23 12.51 19.38 -5.74
C THR A 23 11.33 18.74 -4.99
N THR A 24 10.76 17.66 -5.54
CA THR A 24 9.66 16.93 -4.90
C THR A 24 10.08 16.31 -3.57
N TYR A 25 11.27 15.71 -3.50
CA TYR A 25 11.80 15.16 -2.25
C TYR A 25 12.03 16.24 -1.18
N VAL A 26 12.61 17.39 -1.58
CA VAL A 26 12.78 18.52 -0.68
C VAL A 26 11.44 19.05 -0.21
N ALA A 27 10.48 19.23 -1.11
CA ALA A 27 9.12 19.67 -0.76
C ALA A 27 8.45 18.71 0.23
N ALA A 28 8.53 17.39 -0.02
CA ALA A 28 8.01 16.38 0.90
C ALA A 28 8.67 16.48 2.29
N GLY A 29 10.00 16.68 2.35
CA GLY A 29 10.72 16.87 3.62
C GLY A 29 10.33 18.13 4.38
N LEU A 30 9.81 19.18 3.72
CA LEU A 30 9.32 20.39 4.37
C LEU A 30 7.92 20.23 4.98
N LEU A 31 7.14 19.23 4.53
CA LEU A 31 5.79 19.00 5.02
C LEU A 31 5.80 18.52 6.48
N ARG A 32 4.79 18.90 7.24
CA ARG A 32 4.42 18.21 8.48
C ARG A 32 3.73 16.90 8.13
N PHE A 33 3.73 15.94 9.06
CA PHE A 33 3.18 14.61 8.83
C PHE A 33 1.69 14.64 8.45
N ASP A 34 0.91 15.50 9.10
CA ASP A 34 -0.50 15.70 8.78
C ASP A 34 -0.72 16.27 7.37
N ALA A 35 0.17 17.16 6.91
CA ALA A 35 0.14 17.70 5.55
C ALA A 35 0.46 16.63 4.50
N LEU A 36 1.45 15.77 4.75
CA LEU A 36 1.72 14.61 3.90
C LEU A 36 0.48 13.72 3.80
N GLY A 37 -0.19 13.44 4.94
CA GLY A 37 -1.44 12.68 4.97
C GLY A 37 -2.54 13.30 4.10
N ARG A 38 -2.69 14.63 4.09
CA ARG A 38 -3.65 15.33 3.20
C ARG A 38 -3.29 15.17 1.73
N HIS A 39 -2.02 15.31 1.36
CA HIS A 39 -1.56 15.05 -0.02
C HIS A 39 -1.87 13.62 -0.47
N MET A 40 -1.62 12.65 0.39
CA MET A 40 -1.92 11.25 0.09
C MET A 40 -3.43 11.02 -0.05
N ALA A 41 -4.24 11.54 0.86
CA ALA A 41 -5.70 11.41 0.81
C ALA A 41 -6.28 12.05 -0.47
N GLU A 42 -5.79 13.23 -0.86
CA GLU A 42 -6.21 13.89 -2.10
C GLU A 42 -5.82 13.08 -3.34
N ASN A 43 -4.59 12.56 -3.37
CA ASN A 43 -4.13 11.69 -4.44
C ASN A 43 -5.02 10.44 -4.57
N TRP A 44 -5.33 9.77 -3.46
CA TRP A 44 -6.17 8.57 -3.48
C TRP A 44 -7.63 8.88 -3.80
N ARG A 45 -8.14 10.02 -3.33
CA ARG A 45 -9.47 10.49 -3.70
C ARG A 45 -9.59 10.71 -5.22
N HIS A 46 -8.61 11.39 -5.80
CA HIS A 46 -8.59 11.65 -7.24
C HIS A 46 -8.45 10.35 -8.03
N PHE A 47 -7.44 9.53 -7.71
CA PHE A 47 -7.18 8.26 -8.37
C PHE A 47 -8.36 7.29 -8.23
N GLY A 48 -8.88 7.12 -7.02
CA GLY A 48 -10.00 6.24 -6.76
C GLY A 48 -11.28 6.60 -7.52
N VAL A 49 -11.51 7.89 -7.79
CA VAL A 49 -12.67 8.33 -8.59
C VAL A 49 -12.40 8.17 -10.09
N THR A 50 -11.20 8.56 -10.56
CA THR A 50 -10.89 8.57 -12.01
C THR A 50 -10.59 7.19 -12.57
N GLN A 51 -10.06 6.27 -11.76
CA GLN A 51 -9.66 4.91 -12.17
C GLN A 51 -10.64 3.82 -11.69
N ALA A 52 -11.66 4.18 -10.93
CA ALA A 52 -12.54 3.19 -10.30
C ALA A 52 -13.25 2.24 -11.27
N GLU A 53 -13.69 2.72 -12.43
CA GLU A 53 -14.36 1.86 -13.42
C GLU A 53 -13.40 0.91 -14.14
N PRO A 54 -12.26 1.38 -14.70
CA PRO A 54 -11.25 0.49 -15.26
C PRO A 54 -10.76 -0.54 -14.24
N ASP A 55 -10.42 -0.12 -13.03
CA ASP A 55 -9.89 -1.00 -11.99
C ASP A 55 -10.87 -2.12 -11.61
N VAL A 56 -12.16 -1.81 -11.50
CA VAL A 56 -13.20 -2.81 -11.19
C VAL A 56 -13.45 -3.73 -12.37
N ALA A 57 -13.38 -3.23 -13.61
CA ALA A 57 -13.52 -4.06 -14.81
C ALA A 57 -12.35 -5.06 -14.95
N ASP A 58 -11.14 -4.63 -14.63
CA ASP A 58 -9.94 -5.50 -14.65
C ASP A 58 -9.97 -6.53 -13.51
N GLY A 59 -10.55 -6.17 -12.37
CA GLY A 59 -10.61 -7.00 -11.16
C GLY A 59 -9.23 -7.40 -10.65
N LEU A 60 -9.09 -8.64 -10.18
CA LEU A 60 -7.79 -9.17 -9.73
C LEU A 60 -6.87 -9.42 -10.93
N PHE A 61 -5.63 -8.93 -10.86
CA PHE A 61 -4.61 -9.25 -11.84
C PHE A 61 -4.21 -10.74 -11.80
N SER A 62 -3.63 -11.24 -12.87
CA SER A 62 -3.22 -12.65 -12.96
C SER A 62 -2.25 -13.06 -11.83
N TRP A 63 -1.32 -12.19 -11.48
CA TRP A 63 -0.37 -12.44 -10.39
C TRP A 63 -1.05 -12.41 -9.00
N GLU A 64 -2.05 -11.55 -8.77
CA GLU A 64 -2.85 -11.53 -7.55
C GLU A 64 -3.68 -12.82 -7.43
N ARG A 65 -4.36 -13.22 -8.50
CA ARG A 65 -5.11 -14.49 -8.53
C ARG A 65 -4.20 -15.68 -8.21
N SER A 66 -3.00 -15.69 -8.78
CA SER A 66 -2.01 -16.75 -8.49
C SER A 66 -1.55 -16.72 -7.05
N PHE A 67 -1.24 -15.54 -6.50
CA PHE A 67 -0.77 -15.39 -5.12
C PHE A 67 -1.88 -15.72 -4.12
N TYR A 68 -3.07 -15.13 -4.27
CA TYR A 68 -4.19 -15.37 -3.35
C TYR A 68 -4.67 -16.83 -3.41
N GLY A 69 -4.79 -17.40 -4.61
CA GLY A 69 -5.22 -18.79 -4.79
C GLY A 69 -4.32 -19.85 -4.13
N ARG A 70 -3.06 -19.50 -3.80
CA ARG A 70 -2.16 -20.42 -3.05
C ARG A 70 -2.48 -20.44 -1.55
N PHE A 71 -3.13 -19.40 -1.04
CA PHE A 71 -3.28 -19.20 0.41
C PHE A 71 -4.73 -19.04 0.85
N MET A 72 -5.69 -19.07 -0.07
CA MET A 72 -7.09 -18.82 0.24
C MET A 72 -7.98 -19.95 -0.30
N THR A 73 -9.05 -20.21 0.42
CA THR A 73 -10.08 -21.18 0.04
C THR A 73 -11.46 -20.53 0.11
N PRO A 74 -12.35 -20.72 -0.89
CA PRO A 74 -13.71 -20.21 -0.84
C PRO A 74 -14.44 -20.57 0.46
N GLY A 75 -15.26 -19.65 0.97
CA GLY A 75 -15.93 -19.79 2.27
C GLY A 75 -15.17 -19.17 3.46
N GLU A 76 -13.87 -18.86 3.30
CA GLU A 76 -13.10 -18.16 4.34
C GLU A 76 -13.57 -16.74 4.55
N ARG A 77 -13.39 -16.22 5.77
CA ARG A 77 -13.64 -14.83 6.12
C ARG A 77 -12.42 -13.97 5.84
N VAL A 78 -12.57 -13.02 4.92
CA VAL A 78 -11.49 -12.21 4.38
C VAL A 78 -11.70 -10.74 4.71
N LEU A 79 -10.67 -10.07 5.25
CA LEU A 79 -10.63 -8.61 5.33
C LEU A 79 -9.70 -8.07 4.25
N ILE A 80 -10.21 -7.13 3.44
CA ILE A 80 -9.43 -6.45 2.40
C ILE A 80 -9.13 -5.04 2.87
N VAL A 81 -7.87 -4.79 3.23
CA VAL A 81 -7.35 -3.48 3.64
C VAL A 81 -7.01 -2.68 2.38
N GLY A 82 -7.58 -1.49 2.26
CA GLY A 82 -7.44 -0.65 1.07
C GLY A 82 -8.28 -1.16 -0.10
N CYS A 83 -9.54 -1.54 0.14
CA CYS A 83 -10.39 -2.13 -0.90
C CYS A 83 -10.80 -1.15 -2.03
N GLY A 84 -10.48 0.15 -1.89
CA GLY A 84 -10.80 1.17 -2.88
C GLY A 84 -12.29 1.17 -3.27
N GLY A 85 -12.56 1.28 -4.55
CA GLY A 85 -13.90 1.17 -5.13
C GLY A 85 -14.43 -0.26 -5.27
N GLY A 86 -13.78 -1.27 -4.67
CA GLY A 86 -14.25 -2.65 -4.66
C GLY A 86 -13.57 -3.58 -5.67
N ARG A 87 -12.42 -3.20 -6.24
CA ARG A 87 -11.70 -4.00 -7.26
C ARG A 87 -11.44 -5.45 -6.83
N ASP A 88 -10.92 -5.65 -5.63
CA ASP A 88 -10.62 -6.98 -5.07
C ASP A 88 -11.86 -7.58 -4.39
N LEU A 89 -12.69 -6.72 -3.79
CA LEU A 89 -13.85 -7.14 -2.99
C LEU A 89 -14.89 -7.88 -3.82
N LEU A 90 -15.24 -7.34 -5.00
CA LEU A 90 -16.27 -7.92 -5.85
C LEU A 90 -15.91 -9.32 -6.33
N PRO A 91 -14.76 -9.56 -6.98
CA PRO A 91 -14.45 -10.91 -7.47
C PRO A 91 -14.26 -11.92 -6.34
N LEU A 92 -13.82 -11.52 -5.14
CA LEU A 92 -13.75 -12.44 -4.01
C LEU A 92 -15.14 -12.82 -3.49
N LEU A 93 -16.08 -11.87 -3.42
CA LEU A 93 -17.48 -12.17 -3.08
C LEU A 93 -18.12 -13.11 -4.10
N GLU A 94 -17.91 -12.87 -5.40
CA GLU A 94 -18.42 -13.70 -6.51
C GLU A 94 -17.82 -15.12 -6.47
N GLN A 95 -16.61 -15.28 -5.97
CA GLN A 95 -15.95 -16.59 -5.77
C GLN A 95 -16.39 -17.30 -4.48
N GLY A 96 -17.30 -16.72 -3.70
CA GLY A 96 -17.87 -17.34 -2.50
C GLY A 96 -17.06 -17.11 -1.22
N TYR A 97 -16.15 -16.14 -1.19
CA TYR A 97 -15.51 -15.70 0.06
C TYR A 97 -16.46 -14.82 0.87
N ARG A 98 -16.35 -14.86 2.19
CA ARG A 98 -17.03 -13.94 3.10
C ARG A 98 -16.16 -12.69 3.28
N ALA A 99 -16.09 -11.86 2.25
CA ALA A 99 -15.19 -10.73 2.19
C ALA A 99 -15.79 -9.46 2.78
N GLU A 100 -14.99 -8.72 3.53
CA GLU A 100 -15.28 -7.39 4.08
C GLU A 100 -14.19 -6.42 3.60
N GLY A 101 -14.58 -5.18 3.30
CA GLY A 101 -13.67 -4.13 2.85
C GLY A 101 -13.36 -3.11 3.93
N LEU A 102 -12.14 -2.58 3.91
CA LEU A 102 -11.72 -1.46 4.74
C LEU A 102 -11.06 -0.42 3.85
N GLU A 103 -11.59 0.81 3.84
CA GLU A 103 -11.14 1.89 2.95
C GLU A 103 -11.25 3.24 3.67
N PRO A 104 -10.14 3.95 3.90
CA PRO A 104 -10.18 5.24 4.59
C PRO A 104 -10.75 6.38 3.75
N VAL A 105 -10.72 6.30 2.42
CA VAL A 105 -11.24 7.33 1.53
C VAL A 105 -12.75 7.16 1.36
N ALA A 106 -13.53 8.05 1.97
CA ALA A 106 -14.98 7.91 2.09
C ALA A 106 -15.71 7.75 0.75
N VAL A 107 -15.31 8.47 -0.30
CA VAL A 107 -15.90 8.35 -1.64
C VAL A 107 -15.64 6.96 -2.24
N CYS A 108 -14.44 6.42 -2.08
CA CYS A 108 -14.10 5.08 -2.57
C CYS A 108 -14.87 4.01 -1.81
N ALA A 109 -14.97 4.12 -0.48
CA ALA A 109 -15.77 3.21 0.33
C ALA A 109 -17.26 3.24 -0.04
N ALA A 110 -17.83 4.42 -0.36
CA ALA A 110 -19.20 4.56 -0.84
C ALA A 110 -19.39 3.86 -2.19
N MET A 111 -18.48 4.06 -3.15
CA MET A 111 -18.49 3.38 -4.45
C MET A 111 -18.40 1.85 -4.30
N ALA A 112 -17.58 1.35 -3.39
CA ALA A 112 -17.51 -0.09 -3.12
C ALA A 112 -18.86 -0.65 -2.63
N ARG A 113 -19.51 0.04 -1.68
CA ARG A 113 -20.86 -0.37 -1.18
C ARG A 113 -21.90 -0.37 -2.28
N GLU A 114 -21.93 0.67 -3.10
CA GLU A 114 -22.86 0.79 -4.22
C GLU A 114 -22.68 -0.36 -5.22
N ARG A 115 -21.43 -0.67 -5.58
CA ARG A 115 -21.12 -1.75 -6.51
C ARG A 115 -21.46 -3.13 -5.96
N VAL A 116 -21.21 -3.37 -4.67
CA VAL A 116 -21.63 -4.61 -3.99
C VAL A 116 -23.14 -4.74 -4.07
N ALA A 117 -23.88 -3.69 -3.72
CA ALA A 117 -25.34 -3.69 -3.74
C ALA A 117 -25.92 -3.87 -5.16
N SER A 118 -25.35 -3.18 -6.17
CA SER A 118 -25.80 -3.27 -7.57
C SER A 118 -25.63 -4.66 -8.19
N ARG A 119 -24.74 -5.49 -7.63
CA ARG A 119 -24.55 -6.90 -8.03
C ARG A 119 -25.36 -7.88 -7.19
N GLY A 120 -26.24 -7.41 -6.30
CA GLY A 120 -27.01 -8.26 -5.40
C GLY A 120 -26.15 -8.99 -4.36
N LEU A 121 -24.91 -8.53 -4.14
CA LEU A 121 -23.99 -9.08 -3.16
C LEU A 121 -24.14 -8.38 -1.81
N THR A 122 -23.63 -9.00 -0.75
CA THR A 122 -23.64 -8.41 0.60
C THR A 122 -22.24 -8.43 1.18
N ALA A 123 -21.74 -7.26 1.61
CA ALA A 123 -20.48 -7.14 2.32
C ALA A 123 -20.50 -5.90 3.21
N THR A 124 -19.77 -5.96 4.33
CA THR A 124 -19.46 -4.79 5.15
C THR A 124 -18.27 -4.06 4.55
N VAL A 125 -18.39 -2.75 4.35
CA VAL A 125 -17.26 -1.88 3.96
C VAL A 125 -17.10 -0.80 5.01
N TYR A 126 -16.02 -0.88 5.79
CA TYR A 126 -15.67 0.09 6.83
C TYR A 126 -15.02 1.33 6.19
N THR A 127 -15.46 2.52 6.59
CA THR A 127 -14.80 3.79 6.21
C THR A 127 -13.83 4.17 7.33
N ALA A 128 -12.67 3.54 7.34
CA ALA A 128 -11.63 3.74 8.36
C ALA A 128 -10.29 3.19 7.87
N ASP A 129 -9.19 3.57 8.52
CA ASP A 129 -7.94 2.83 8.43
C ASP A 129 -7.91 1.66 9.44
N ILE A 130 -7.01 0.70 9.24
CA ILE A 130 -6.99 -0.53 10.05
C ILE A 130 -6.64 -0.28 11.53
N VAL A 131 -5.93 0.80 11.84
CA VAL A 131 -5.53 1.13 13.23
C VAL A 131 -6.72 1.65 14.02
N THR A 132 -7.58 2.44 13.35
CA THR A 132 -8.74 3.10 13.96
C THR A 132 -10.03 2.30 13.80
N ALA A 133 -10.07 1.33 12.87
CA ALA A 133 -11.26 0.53 12.63
C ALA A 133 -11.66 -0.32 13.84
N VAL A 134 -12.97 -0.30 14.12
CA VAL A 134 -13.59 -1.24 15.06
C VAL A 134 -14.06 -2.45 14.26
N LEU A 135 -13.22 -3.47 14.20
CA LEU A 135 -13.48 -4.70 13.46
C LEU A 135 -14.20 -5.73 14.34
N SER A 136 -15.17 -6.42 13.76
CA SER A 136 -15.94 -7.46 14.44
C SER A 136 -15.31 -8.84 14.22
N GLY A 137 -14.77 -9.43 15.30
CA GLY A 137 -14.28 -10.81 15.28
C GLY A 137 -12.90 -10.98 14.62
N ARG A 138 -12.66 -12.20 14.08
CA ARG A 138 -11.39 -12.62 13.51
C ARG A 138 -11.57 -13.04 12.05
N TYR A 139 -10.51 -12.92 11.28
CA TYR A 139 -10.44 -13.23 9.85
C TYR A 139 -9.50 -14.38 9.59
N ASP A 140 -9.89 -15.27 8.69
CA ASP A 140 -9.04 -16.35 8.19
C ASP A 140 -7.91 -15.79 7.33
N VAL A 141 -8.21 -14.70 6.58
CA VAL A 141 -7.25 -14.01 5.73
C VAL A 141 -7.42 -12.49 5.86
N VAL A 142 -6.29 -11.77 5.94
CA VAL A 142 -6.25 -10.33 5.76
C VAL A 142 -5.38 -10.03 4.54
N ILE A 143 -5.93 -9.32 3.56
CA ILE A 143 -5.24 -8.91 2.33
C ILE A 143 -4.96 -7.42 2.39
N PHE A 144 -3.73 -7.00 2.10
CA PHE A 144 -3.40 -5.62 1.77
C PHE A 144 -3.52 -5.44 0.25
N SER A 145 -4.64 -4.86 -0.22
CA SER A 145 -4.95 -4.72 -1.64
C SER A 145 -3.97 -3.78 -2.34
N TRP A 146 -3.64 -4.09 -3.59
CA TRP A 146 -2.92 -3.19 -4.49
C TRP A 146 -1.73 -2.46 -3.86
N LEU A 147 -0.80 -3.20 -3.28
CA LEU A 147 0.43 -2.63 -2.71
C LEU A 147 0.19 -1.60 -1.58
N CYS A 148 -1.04 -1.49 -1.02
CA CYS A 148 -1.40 -0.43 -0.07
C CYS A 148 -0.54 -0.42 1.21
N TYR A 149 0.11 -1.54 1.55
CA TYR A 149 1.08 -1.58 2.63
C TYR A 149 2.28 -0.66 2.38
N SER A 150 2.70 -0.52 1.11
CA SER A 150 3.76 0.39 0.70
C SER A 150 3.38 1.87 0.81
N TYR A 151 2.11 2.19 0.96
CA TYR A 151 1.63 3.56 1.10
C TYR A 151 1.50 4.01 2.56
N ILE A 152 1.95 3.20 3.51
CA ILE A 152 1.93 3.55 4.94
C ILE A 152 3.30 4.17 5.31
N PRO A 153 3.37 5.48 5.60
CA PRO A 153 4.61 6.12 5.99
C PRO A 153 5.05 5.67 7.39
N LEU A 154 6.35 5.63 7.60
CA LEU A 154 7.04 5.30 8.84
C LEU A 154 6.91 3.81 9.25
N ARG A 155 8.07 3.20 9.44
CA ARG A 155 8.21 1.81 9.90
C ARG A 155 7.39 1.53 11.18
N ALA A 156 7.41 2.47 12.13
CA ALA A 156 6.66 2.30 13.38
C ALA A 156 5.15 2.16 13.13
N ARG A 157 4.60 2.88 12.17
CA ARG A 157 3.17 2.77 11.79
C ARG A 157 2.90 1.48 11.04
N ARG A 158 3.78 1.08 10.12
CA ARG A 158 3.65 -0.19 9.40
C ARG A 158 3.66 -1.39 10.36
N VAL A 159 4.58 -1.39 11.32
CA VAL A 159 4.61 -2.42 12.37
C VAL A 159 3.34 -2.39 13.25
N ALA A 160 2.85 -1.21 13.62
CA ALA A 160 1.60 -1.09 14.39
C ALA A 160 0.39 -1.63 13.60
N VAL A 161 0.34 -1.37 12.29
CA VAL A 161 -0.68 -1.92 11.38
C VAL A 161 -0.62 -3.46 11.35
N LEU A 162 0.56 -4.03 11.21
CA LEU A 162 0.73 -5.50 11.25
C LEU A 162 0.37 -6.10 12.61
N HIS A 163 0.73 -5.42 13.69
CA HIS A 163 0.35 -5.84 15.05
C HIS A 163 -1.18 -5.85 15.20
N LYS A 164 -1.85 -4.78 14.78
CA LYS A 164 -3.32 -4.70 14.78
C LYS A 164 -3.95 -5.79 13.91
N THR A 165 -3.39 -6.01 12.71
CA THR A 165 -3.81 -7.11 11.82
C THR A 165 -3.72 -8.47 12.52
N ARG A 166 -2.58 -8.74 13.19
CA ARG A 166 -2.36 -9.98 13.93
C ARG A 166 -3.41 -10.21 15.04
N GLU A 167 -3.86 -9.16 15.73
CA GLU A 167 -4.91 -9.27 16.76
C GLU A 167 -6.23 -9.78 16.18
N HIS A 168 -6.53 -9.45 14.93
CA HIS A 168 -7.74 -9.85 14.23
C HIS A 168 -7.60 -11.12 13.38
N LEU A 169 -6.46 -11.80 13.38
CA LEU A 169 -6.33 -13.11 12.72
C LEU A 169 -7.00 -14.22 13.55
N ALA A 170 -7.71 -15.10 12.87
CA ALA A 170 -8.15 -16.39 13.41
C ALA A 170 -6.94 -17.30 13.69
N ASP A 171 -7.16 -18.39 14.39
CA ASP A 171 -6.14 -19.42 14.56
C ASP A 171 -5.85 -20.08 13.21
N GLY A 172 -4.58 -20.14 12.82
CA GLY A 172 -4.17 -20.54 11.47
C GLY A 172 -4.38 -19.48 10.39
N GLY A 173 -4.88 -18.31 10.77
CA GLY A 173 -5.08 -17.19 9.84
C GLY A 173 -3.77 -16.61 9.28
N ARG A 174 -3.87 -15.95 8.14
CA ARG A 174 -2.73 -15.44 7.39
C ARG A 174 -2.95 -14.03 6.86
N VAL A 175 -1.84 -13.31 6.65
CA VAL A 175 -1.80 -11.97 6.05
C VAL A 175 -1.13 -12.08 4.70
N LEU A 176 -1.75 -11.55 3.67
CA LEU A 176 -1.22 -11.51 2.30
C LEU A 176 -0.89 -10.08 1.94
N ILE A 177 0.38 -9.81 1.65
CA ILE A 177 0.87 -8.46 1.39
C ILE A 177 1.62 -8.43 0.07
N PRO A 178 1.01 -7.94 -1.01
CA PRO A 178 1.74 -7.40 -2.14
C PRO A 178 2.40 -6.06 -1.73
N TYR A 179 3.63 -5.82 -2.17
CA TYR A 179 4.35 -4.60 -1.83
C TYR A 179 5.26 -4.13 -2.96
N VAL A 180 5.62 -2.85 -2.96
CA VAL A 180 6.54 -2.28 -3.94
C VAL A 180 7.96 -2.69 -3.61
N LEU A 181 8.58 -3.46 -4.49
CA LEU A 181 9.96 -3.91 -4.35
C LEU A 181 10.93 -2.76 -4.67
N ALA A 182 11.96 -2.59 -3.86
CA ALA A 182 12.96 -1.56 -4.08
C ALA A 182 13.76 -1.78 -5.37
N LEU A 183 13.91 -0.71 -6.14
CA LEU A 183 14.75 -0.70 -7.34
C LEU A 183 16.24 -0.88 -6.97
N PRO A 184 17.05 -1.50 -7.86
CA PRO A 184 18.48 -1.74 -7.61
C PRO A 184 19.32 -0.48 -7.36
N ALA A 185 18.89 0.68 -7.85
CA ALA A 185 19.57 1.95 -7.69
C ALA A 185 18.77 2.90 -6.78
N PRO A 186 19.02 2.89 -5.48
CA PRO A 186 18.28 3.72 -4.54
C PRO A 186 18.60 5.21 -4.72
N ARG A 187 17.58 6.06 -4.58
CA ARG A 187 17.65 7.54 -4.70
C ARG A 187 18.29 8.18 -3.46
N ARG A 188 19.56 7.84 -3.16
CA ARG A 188 20.25 8.28 -1.94
C ARG A 188 20.36 9.78 -1.78
N LEU A 189 20.68 10.52 -2.85
CA LEU A 189 20.82 11.98 -2.77
C LEU A 189 19.50 12.69 -2.55
N PRO A 190 18.43 12.47 -3.34
CA PRO A 190 17.12 13.05 -3.08
C PRO A 190 16.62 12.75 -1.65
N TRP A 191 16.74 11.52 -1.18
CA TRP A 191 16.37 11.13 0.18
C TRP A 191 17.15 11.91 1.26
N ARG A 192 18.49 12.06 1.13
CA ARG A 192 19.31 12.86 2.07
C ARG A 192 18.87 14.32 2.11
N LEU A 193 18.53 14.88 0.95
CA LEU A 193 18.04 16.26 0.87
C LEU A 193 16.66 16.40 1.52
N ALA A 194 15.74 15.43 1.34
CA ALA A 194 14.47 15.41 2.05
C ALA A 194 14.66 15.33 3.57
N GLN A 195 15.58 14.48 4.05
CA GLN A 195 15.91 14.40 5.48
C GLN A 195 16.49 15.72 6.02
N LEU A 196 17.38 16.37 5.27
CA LEU A 196 17.93 17.65 5.66
C LEU A 196 16.84 18.72 5.72
N ALA A 197 15.99 18.81 4.69
CA ALA A 197 14.84 19.71 4.65
C ALA A 197 13.92 19.51 5.85
N SER A 198 13.61 18.26 6.17
CA SER A 198 12.78 17.91 7.34
C SER A 198 13.41 18.33 8.68
N ARG A 199 14.74 18.24 8.82
CA ARG A 199 15.44 18.71 10.02
C ARG A 199 15.42 20.23 10.13
N LEU A 200 15.70 20.92 9.04
CA LEU A 200 15.79 22.39 9.02
C LEU A 200 14.43 23.08 9.17
N SER A 201 13.36 22.48 8.66
CA SER A 201 12.00 23.01 8.78
C SER A 201 11.34 22.69 10.14
N GLY A 202 11.94 21.83 10.97
CA GLY A 202 11.32 21.37 12.20
C GLY A 202 10.10 20.47 11.97
N ALA A 203 10.01 19.79 10.80
CA ALA A 203 8.95 18.84 10.53
C ALA A 203 8.92 17.72 11.59
N ASP A 204 7.72 17.24 11.90
CA ASP A 204 7.45 16.28 12.97
C ASP A 204 7.62 14.80 12.53
N TRP A 205 8.17 14.58 11.36
CA TRP A 205 8.50 13.25 10.81
C TRP A 205 9.82 13.29 10.03
N ARG A 206 10.33 12.13 9.68
CA ARG A 206 11.55 12.00 8.88
C ARG A 206 11.34 10.97 7.77
N PRO A 207 11.64 11.32 6.50
CA PRO A 207 11.64 10.36 5.41
C PRO A 207 12.60 9.20 5.68
N GLU A 208 12.11 7.97 5.49
CA GLU A 208 12.92 6.75 5.63
C GLU A 208 13.65 6.43 4.32
N TYR A 209 14.69 5.61 4.43
CA TYR A 209 15.36 5.10 3.24
C TYR A 209 14.46 4.08 2.56
N GLY A 210 14.17 4.27 1.28
CA GLY A 210 13.14 3.53 0.56
C GLY A 210 11.92 4.38 0.22
N ASP A 211 11.72 5.50 0.93
CA ASP A 211 10.63 6.42 0.62
C ASP A 211 10.81 7.07 -0.75
N VAL A 212 9.76 7.06 -1.54
CA VAL A 212 9.67 7.65 -2.86
C VAL A 212 8.53 8.67 -2.89
N PHE A 213 8.82 9.84 -3.43
CA PHE A 213 7.87 10.94 -3.58
C PHE A 213 7.72 11.27 -5.06
N ILE A 214 6.50 11.15 -5.57
CA ILE A 214 6.17 11.38 -6.98
C ILE A 214 5.20 12.57 -7.06
N PRO A 215 5.53 13.63 -7.81
CA PRO A 215 4.62 14.74 -7.98
C PRO A 215 3.41 14.33 -8.82
N ARG A 216 2.22 14.72 -8.40
CA ARG A 216 0.98 14.60 -9.15
C ARG A 216 0.54 15.98 -9.58
N LEU A 217 0.92 16.34 -10.80
CA LEU A 217 0.70 17.70 -11.32
C LEU A 217 -0.79 18.00 -11.50
N GLU A 218 -1.58 16.99 -11.83
CA GLU A 218 -3.02 17.09 -12.03
C GLU A 218 -3.79 17.47 -10.74
N THR A 219 -3.26 17.12 -9.58
CA THR A 219 -3.88 17.42 -8.27
C THR A 219 -3.07 18.40 -7.44
N GLY A 220 -1.86 18.77 -7.89
CA GLY A 220 -0.91 19.53 -7.07
C GLY A 220 -0.48 18.80 -5.78
N SER A 221 -0.60 17.47 -5.76
CA SER A 221 -0.29 16.66 -4.60
C SER A 221 1.01 15.88 -4.76
N ILE A 222 1.44 15.23 -3.69
CA ILE A 222 2.58 14.30 -3.68
C ILE A 222 2.04 12.91 -3.41
N HIS A 223 2.34 11.97 -4.32
CA HIS A 223 2.16 10.56 -4.05
C HIS A 223 3.37 10.05 -3.28
N TYR A 224 3.09 9.32 -2.21
CA TYR A 224 4.07 8.65 -1.37
C TYR A 224 3.99 7.15 -1.57
N GLU A 225 5.14 6.49 -1.68
CA GLU A 225 5.28 5.05 -1.54
C GLU A 225 6.60 4.72 -0.84
N HIS A 226 6.61 3.61 -0.11
CA HIS A 226 7.82 3.01 0.43
C HIS A 226 8.19 1.79 -0.39
N GLN A 227 9.41 1.77 -0.93
CA GLN A 227 9.95 0.66 -1.70
C GLN A 227 10.79 -0.22 -0.77
N PHE A 228 10.34 -1.44 -0.55
CA PHE A 228 10.94 -2.35 0.43
C PHE A 228 12.12 -3.14 -0.13
N GLN A 229 13.17 -3.25 0.68
CA GLN A 229 14.08 -4.39 0.57
C GLN A 229 13.40 -5.63 1.18
N PRO A 230 13.59 -6.86 0.62
CA PRO A 230 12.95 -8.06 1.17
C PRO A 230 13.19 -8.28 2.66
N ALA A 231 14.42 -8.10 3.13
CA ALA A 231 14.76 -8.25 4.55
C ALA A 231 14.08 -7.21 5.46
N GLU A 232 13.71 -6.05 4.92
CA GLU A 232 13.04 -4.99 5.67
C GLU A 232 11.60 -5.37 6.04
N ILE A 233 10.80 -5.82 5.07
CA ILE A 233 9.43 -6.24 5.32
C ILE A 233 9.36 -7.49 6.20
N GLU A 234 10.33 -8.41 6.09
CA GLU A 234 10.48 -9.54 7.00
C GLU A 234 10.74 -9.09 8.43
N ALA A 235 11.65 -8.12 8.62
CA ALA A 235 11.95 -7.55 9.93
C ALA A 235 10.76 -6.82 10.54
N GLU A 236 9.91 -6.16 9.74
CA GLU A 236 8.66 -5.54 10.20
C GLU A 236 7.64 -6.60 10.62
N ALA A 237 7.48 -7.67 9.84
CA ALA A 237 6.63 -8.79 10.18
C ALA A 237 7.03 -9.43 11.51
N HIS A 238 8.30 -9.73 11.70
CA HIS A 238 8.82 -10.28 12.95
C HIS A 238 8.61 -9.34 14.14
N ALA A 239 8.83 -8.03 13.95
CA ALA A 239 8.60 -7.03 14.99
C ALA A 239 7.11 -6.96 15.42
N ALA A 240 6.18 -7.31 14.51
CA ALA A 240 4.76 -7.42 14.80
C ALA A 240 4.33 -8.79 15.38
N GLY A 241 5.26 -9.74 15.56
CA GLY A 241 4.99 -11.09 16.04
C GLY A 241 4.33 -11.99 14.98
N LEU A 242 4.67 -11.75 13.73
CA LEU A 242 4.28 -12.57 12.59
C LEU A 242 5.51 -13.32 12.04
N SER A 243 5.29 -14.48 11.47
CA SER A 243 6.30 -15.32 10.82
C SER A 243 6.06 -15.37 9.31
N VAL A 244 7.13 -15.39 8.54
CA VAL A 244 7.08 -15.52 7.09
C VAL A 244 6.77 -16.96 6.71
N ALA A 245 5.65 -17.18 6.04
CA ALA A 245 5.26 -18.47 5.48
C ALA A 245 5.67 -18.61 4.00
N PHE A 246 5.72 -17.50 3.28
CA PHE A 246 6.12 -17.42 1.88
C PHE A 246 6.62 -16.03 1.55
N HIS A 247 7.63 -15.93 0.70
CA HIS A 247 8.15 -14.66 0.21
C HIS A 247 8.70 -14.78 -1.19
N GLU A 248 8.23 -13.97 -2.12
CA GLU A 248 8.69 -13.88 -3.50
C GLU A 248 9.08 -12.44 -3.84
N HIS A 249 10.19 -12.28 -4.55
CA HIS A 249 10.78 -10.97 -4.86
C HIS A 249 10.89 -10.74 -6.38
N THR A 250 10.02 -11.37 -7.17
CA THR A 250 9.97 -11.17 -8.63
C THR A 250 8.77 -10.29 -8.99
N GLY A 251 8.98 -9.31 -9.85
CA GLY A 251 7.94 -8.34 -10.19
C GLY A 251 7.58 -7.44 -9.01
N ASN A 252 6.32 -7.44 -8.60
CA ASN A 252 5.91 -6.93 -7.31
C ASN A 252 6.30 -7.94 -6.23
N GLY A 253 6.86 -7.47 -5.10
CA GLY A 253 7.11 -8.34 -3.98
C GLY A 253 5.79 -8.88 -3.41
N THR A 254 5.76 -10.15 -3.02
CA THR A 254 4.60 -10.75 -2.35
C THR A 254 5.05 -11.56 -1.14
N ILE A 255 4.42 -11.32 0.00
CA ILE A 255 4.74 -12.04 1.24
C ILE A 255 3.45 -12.54 1.90
N ALA A 256 3.47 -13.80 2.34
CA ALA A 256 2.41 -14.37 3.18
C ALA A 256 2.96 -14.59 4.60
N LEU A 257 2.21 -14.06 5.57
CA LEU A 257 2.58 -14.09 6.98
C LEU A 257 1.56 -14.90 7.78
N THR A 258 2.03 -15.54 8.84
CA THR A 258 1.19 -16.25 9.82
C THR A 258 1.53 -15.79 11.23
N ARG A 259 0.68 -16.11 12.21
CA ARG A 259 1.06 -15.90 13.61
C ARG A 259 2.30 -16.68 13.94
N THR A 260 3.26 -16.06 14.61
CA THR A 260 4.35 -16.81 15.24
C THR A 260 3.75 -17.76 16.28
N ALA A 261 4.03 -19.05 16.16
CA ALA A 261 3.62 -20.01 17.17
C ALA A 261 4.17 -19.58 18.54
N PRO A 262 3.39 -19.67 19.63
CA PRO A 262 3.93 -19.40 20.96
C PRO A 262 5.12 -20.34 21.20
N VAL A 263 6.25 -19.76 21.62
CA VAL A 263 7.39 -20.56 22.07
C VAL A 263 6.89 -21.40 23.24
N ARG A 264 6.75 -22.71 23.05
CA ARG A 264 6.51 -23.64 24.18
C ARG A 264 7.80 -23.62 24.99
N VAL A 265 7.79 -22.89 26.10
CA VAL A 265 8.82 -23.04 27.12
C VAL A 265 8.60 -24.44 27.71
N ALA A 266 9.56 -25.33 27.46
CA ALA A 266 9.58 -26.67 27.99
C ALA A 266 9.94 -26.63 29.49
#